data_b7d110d806e02ac80168d7ac46f755b0
#
_entry.id   b7d110d806e02ac80168d7ac46f755b0
#
_cell.length_a   1.000
_cell.length_b   1.000
_cell.length_c   1.000
_cell.angle_alpha   90.00
_cell.angle_beta   90.00
_cell.angle_gamma   90.00
#
_symmetry.space_group_name_H-M   'P 1'
#
loop_
_entity.id
_entity.type
_entity.pdbx_description
1 polymer ?
#
loop_
_entity_poly.entity_id
_entity_poly.type
_entity_poly.pdbx_seq_one_letter_code
_entity_poly.pdbx_strand_id
1 'polypeptide(L)'
;MKAVLPALARPLIEPHLPADLDVVWFATPDEAKVGITDAEIAWVDMQPTALVAEAIRAAGPHLRWVTTIYAGLDAFPLDLLRQKNVMLTNGAGINAAAVADWAVMGVLAAAKRLDEVVRAHDRREWLAGPPGTGELENTRALVIGYGAIGRRIGERLAAFGVEVVGVTRSGRDGTLGADGSRDRLGEFDWVVLAAPSTDDTRAMIRAAELAAMRPGAWLINIARGDMVDQDALAAVLKGRKIGGAILDTTEPEPLPSDHPLWTAPNCLVTMHMSGRSQTSMFRKAAALFLENLTAYRDGRSMTNVADLSAGY
;
A
#
# COMPACT_ATOMS: atom_id res chain seq x y z
N MET A 1 5.49 19.76 26.80
CA MET A 1 5.48 18.97 25.55
C MET A 1 4.58 19.68 24.53
N LYS A 2 5.05 19.90 23.30
CA LYS A 2 4.29 20.61 22.26
C LYS A 2 4.09 19.67 21.05
N ALA A 3 2.87 19.64 20.53
CA ALA A 3 2.52 18.85 19.36
C ALA A 3 1.93 19.73 18.23
N VAL A 4 2.25 19.42 16.98
CA VAL A 4 1.59 19.96 15.80
C VAL A 4 0.78 18.86 15.12
N LEU A 5 -0.54 19.06 15.04
CA LEU A 5 -1.49 18.02 14.66
C LEU A 5 -2.50 18.56 13.64
N PRO A 6 -2.99 17.73 12.69
CA PRO A 6 -3.93 18.18 11.69
C PRO A 6 -5.31 18.49 12.31
N ALA A 7 -5.89 19.64 12.00
CA ALA A 7 -7.22 20.03 12.48
C ALA A 7 -8.31 19.01 12.13
N LEU A 8 -8.14 18.25 11.04
CA LEU A 8 -9.04 17.19 10.64
C LEU A 8 -9.14 16.05 11.68
N ALA A 9 -8.05 15.78 12.41
CA ALA A 9 -8.03 14.76 13.46
C ALA A 9 -8.58 15.26 14.81
N ARG A 10 -8.72 16.59 14.99
CA ARG A 10 -9.10 17.24 16.23
C ARG A 10 -10.33 16.64 16.91
N PRO A 11 -11.48 16.43 16.22
CA PRO A 11 -12.67 15.85 16.88
C PRO A 11 -12.47 14.45 17.44
N LEU A 12 -11.49 13.70 16.93
CA LEU A 12 -11.23 12.32 17.31
C LEU A 12 -10.20 12.19 18.44
N ILE A 13 -9.30 13.14 18.58
CA ILE A 13 -8.18 13.04 19.53
C ILE A 13 -8.22 14.05 20.67
N GLU A 14 -8.70 15.29 20.42
CA GLU A 14 -8.71 16.35 21.44
C GLU A 14 -9.38 15.96 22.77
N PRO A 15 -10.54 15.24 22.79
CA PRO A 15 -11.18 14.82 24.04
C PRO A 15 -10.35 13.86 24.89
N HIS A 16 -9.30 13.26 24.31
CA HIS A 16 -8.47 12.24 24.93
C HIS A 16 -7.03 12.71 25.18
N LEU A 17 -6.72 13.97 24.85
CA LEU A 17 -5.38 14.49 25.04
C LEU A 17 -5.12 14.85 26.51
N PRO A 18 -3.88 14.66 26.98
CA PRO A 18 -3.46 15.12 28.29
C PRO A 18 -3.55 16.66 28.39
N ALA A 19 -3.99 17.17 29.54
CA ALA A 19 -4.18 18.61 29.76
C ALA A 19 -2.88 19.44 29.70
N ASP A 20 -1.72 18.81 29.88
CA ASP A 20 -0.39 19.43 29.79
C ASP A 20 0.26 19.34 28.41
N LEU A 21 -0.45 18.82 27.42
CA LEU A 21 0.01 18.82 26.03
C LEU A 21 -0.44 20.12 25.34
N ASP A 22 0.53 20.96 24.96
CA ASP A 22 0.28 22.14 24.13
C ASP A 22 0.14 21.70 22.65
N VAL A 23 -1.03 21.97 22.04
CA VAL A 23 -1.34 21.52 20.69
C VAL A 23 -1.58 22.68 19.74
N VAL A 24 -0.78 22.72 18.68
CA VAL A 24 -1.01 23.57 17.51
C VAL A 24 -1.78 22.77 16.46
N TRP A 25 -3.02 23.13 16.24
CA TRP A 25 -3.86 22.55 15.18
C TRP A 25 -3.63 23.29 13.87
N PHE A 26 -3.25 22.58 12.81
CA PHE A 26 -3.06 23.16 11.50
C PHE A 26 -4.14 22.71 10.51
N ALA A 27 -4.55 23.61 9.63
CA ALA A 27 -5.46 23.34 8.50
C ALA A 27 -4.75 23.56 7.15
N THR A 28 -3.64 24.31 7.15
CA THR A 28 -2.87 24.64 5.95
C THR A 28 -1.41 24.18 6.07
N PRO A 29 -0.73 23.96 4.95
CA PRO A 29 0.69 23.60 4.95
C PRO A 29 1.60 24.65 5.63
N ASP A 30 1.27 25.93 5.49
CA ASP A 30 2.04 27.00 6.10
C ASP A 30 1.90 27.00 7.64
N GLU A 31 0.69 26.76 8.15
CA GLU A 31 0.47 26.58 9.59
C GLU A 31 1.26 25.38 10.12
N ALA A 32 1.30 24.26 9.38
CA ALA A 32 2.09 23.09 9.75
C ALA A 32 3.59 23.42 9.81
N LYS A 33 4.12 24.15 8.80
CA LYS A 33 5.52 24.59 8.74
C LYS A 33 5.89 25.52 9.90
N VAL A 34 5.00 26.41 10.29
CA VAL A 34 5.21 27.28 11.45
C VAL A 34 5.12 26.49 12.75
N GLY A 35 4.10 25.66 12.91
CA GLY A 35 3.86 24.90 14.13
C GLY A 35 4.97 23.91 14.46
N ILE A 36 5.62 23.30 13.47
CA ILE A 36 6.64 22.28 13.67
C ILE A 36 7.99 22.85 14.15
N THR A 37 8.21 24.15 14.04
CA THR A 37 9.52 24.76 14.34
C THR A 37 9.95 24.58 15.79
N ASP A 38 9.00 24.52 16.74
CA ASP A 38 9.23 24.33 18.16
C ASP A 38 8.47 23.12 18.74
N ALA A 39 7.89 22.29 17.88
CA ALA A 39 7.18 21.08 18.27
C ALA A 39 8.13 19.94 18.66
N GLU A 40 7.70 19.13 19.61
CA GLU A 40 8.35 17.86 20.00
C GLU A 40 7.72 16.68 19.24
N ILE A 41 6.40 16.77 18.98
CA ILE A 41 5.61 15.74 18.28
C ILE A 41 4.96 16.36 17.06
N ALA A 42 4.99 15.64 15.92
CA ALA A 42 4.39 16.10 14.67
C ALA A 42 3.57 15.01 13.97
N TRP A 43 2.34 15.35 13.62
CA TRP A 43 1.54 14.58 12.67
C TRP A 43 1.19 15.51 11.50
N VAL A 44 2.00 15.47 10.45
CA VAL A 44 1.98 16.46 9.36
C VAL A 44 1.61 15.85 8.00
N ASP A 45 0.69 14.89 8.00
CA ASP A 45 0.13 14.36 6.76
C ASP A 45 -0.60 15.44 5.97
N MET A 46 -0.16 15.67 4.73
CA MET A 46 -0.66 16.73 3.85
C MET A 46 -0.71 16.27 2.39
N GLN A 47 -1.47 17.00 1.58
CA GLN A 47 -1.51 16.82 0.14
C GLN A 47 -1.17 18.16 -0.56
N PRO A 48 -0.34 18.14 -1.61
CA PRO A 48 0.41 17.00 -2.11
C PRO A 48 1.48 16.52 -1.11
N THR A 49 1.84 15.24 -1.17
CA THR A 49 2.74 14.58 -0.20
C THR A 49 4.14 15.20 -0.11
N ALA A 50 4.61 15.88 -1.16
CA ALA A 50 5.88 16.62 -1.15
C ALA A 50 5.96 17.66 -0.02
N LEU A 51 4.82 18.23 0.38
CA LEU A 51 4.74 19.23 1.47
C LEU A 51 5.08 18.63 2.85
N VAL A 52 4.92 17.33 3.02
CA VAL A 52 5.30 16.63 4.27
C VAL A 52 6.81 16.76 4.50
N ALA A 53 7.60 16.47 3.47
CA ALA A 53 9.06 16.60 3.55
C ALA A 53 9.51 18.05 3.80
N GLU A 54 8.81 19.03 3.19
CA GLU A 54 9.10 20.45 3.41
C GLU A 54 8.84 20.85 4.87
N ALA A 55 7.69 20.44 5.44
CA ALA A 55 7.37 20.73 6.83
C ALA A 55 8.42 20.10 7.78
N ILE A 56 8.80 18.85 7.57
CA ILE A 56 9.80 18.17 8.40
C ILE A 56 11.19 18.85 8.29
N ARG A 57 11.56 19.39 7.12
CA ARG A 57 12.81 20.18 6.97
C ARG A 57 12.78 21.46 7.78
N ALA A 58 11.61 22.08 7.97
CA ALA A 58 11.42 23.28 8.78
C ALA A 58 11.49 23.01 10.30
N ALA A 59 11.42 21.74 10.72
CA ALA A 59 11.42 21.36 12.12
C ALA A 59 12.69 21.79 12.86
N GLY A 60 12.50 22.36 14.03
CA GLY A 60 13.56 22.78 14.93
C GLY A 60 14.21 21.62 15.68
N PRO A 61 15.09 21.94 16.67
CA PRO A 61 15.90 20.95 17.39
C PRO A 61 15.09 20.14 18.42
N HIS A 62 13.85 20.53 18.69
CA HIS A 62 13.01 19.89 19.72
C HIS A 62 12.23 18.69 19.18
N LEU A 63 12.10 18.52 17.84
CA LEU A 63 11.36 17.42 17.27
C LEU A 63 11.97 16.06 17.68
N ARG A 64 11.13 15.15 18.19
CA ARG A 64 11.52 13.81 18.66
C ARG A 64 10.69 12.70 18.01
N TRP A 65 9.43 12.99 17.68
CA TRP A 65 8.54 11.99 17.13
C TRP A 65 7.68 12.58 16.01
N VAL A 66 7.69 11.90 14.86
CA VAL A 66 6.79 12.13 13.73
C VAL A 66 5.87 10.92 13.59
N THR A 67 4.62 11.14 13.31
CA THR A 67 3.66 10.07 13.00
C THR A 67 2.95 10.32 11.68
N THR A 68 2.50 9.25 11.03
CA THR A 68 1.71 9.30 9.79
C THR A 68 0.63 8.23 9.77
N ILE A 69 -0.49 8.52 9.08
CA ILE A 69 -1.56 7.53 8.84
C ILE A 69 -1.21 6.56 7.70
N TYR A 70 -0.20 6.89 6.90
CA TYR A 70 0.21 6.06 5.77
C TYR A 70 1.15 4.94 6.22
N ALA A 71 1.05 3.79 5.56
CA ALA A 71 2.00 2.70 5.77
C ALA A 71 3.32 2.94 5.03
N GLY A 72 3.25 3.52 3.82
CA GLY A 72 4.43 3.86 3.03
C GLY A 72 5.10 5.14 3.51
N LEU A 73 6.41 5.19 3.42
CA LEU A 73 7.25 6.28 3.91
C LEU A 73 7.88 7.13 2.80
N ASP A 74 7.45 6.94 1.56
CA ASP A 74 8.03 7.56 0.36
C ASP A 74 8.04 9.10 0.41
N ALA A 75 7.10 9.69 1.15
CA ALA A 75 6.99 11.14 1.32
C ALA A 75 7.91 11.73 2.41
N PHE A 76 8.57 10.87 3.18
CA PHE A 76 9.32 11.30 4.35
C PHE A 76 10.83 11.39 4.07
N PRO A 77 11.53 12.43 4.58
CA PRO A 77 12.97 12.56 4.43
C PRO A 77 13.69 11.69 5.47
N LEU A 78 13.74 10.36 5.25
CA LEU A 78 14.19 9.36 6.23
C LEU A 78 15.61 9.62 6.72
N ASP A 79 16.54 10.01 5.83
CA ASP A 79 17.91 10.34 6.20
C ASP A 79 17.99 11.53 7.17
N LEU A 80 17.16 12.55 6.96
CA LEU A 80 17.11 13.70 7.85
C LEU A 80 16.56 13.31 9.23
N LEU A 81 15.49 12.49 9.26
CA LEU A 81 14.93 11.99 10.52
C LEU A 81 15.96 11.17 11.29
N ARG A 82 16.68 10.29 10.60
CA ARG A 82 17.76 9.49 11.18
C ARG A 82 18.89 10.36 11.73
N GLN A 83 19.36 11.36 10.98
CA GLN A 83 20.42 12.31 11.40
C GLN A 83 20.02 13.11 12.64
N LYS A 84 18.74 13.46 12.76
CA LYS A 84 18.20 14.21 13.90
C LYS A 84 17.77 13.31 15.08
N ASN A 85 17.91 11.98 14.98
CA ASN A 85 17.39 11.01 15.94
C ASN A 85 15.88 11.18 16.23
N VAL A 86 15.09 11.45 15.19
CA VAL A 86 13.65 11.59 15.27
C VAL A 86 13.00 10.23 14.96
N MET A 87 12.17 9.75 15.87
CA MET A 87 11.37 8.53 15.64
C MET A 87 10.25 8.80 14.63
N LEU A 88 9.98 7.84 13.77
CA LEU A 88 8.84 7.87 12.86
C LEU A 88 7.95 6.66 13.16
N THR A 89 6.66 6.90 13.43
CA THR A 89 5.66 5.82 13.48
C THR A 89 4.76 5.92 12.27
N ASN A 90 4.43 4.78 11.66
CA ASN A 90 3.61 4.73 10.47
C ASN A 90 2.24 4.08 10.72
N GLY A 91 1.35 4.19 9.71
CA GLY A 91 0.00 3.64 9.74
C GLY A 91 -0.09 2.17 9.30
N ALA A 92 0.98 1.39 9.45
CA ALA A 92 0.95 -0.03 9.07
C ALA A 92 -0.23 -0.74 9.75
N GLY A 93 -1.03 -1.46 8.98
CA GLY A 93 -2.21 -2.17 9.45
C GLY A 93 -3.52 -1.35 9.48
N ILE A 94 -3.49 -0.02 9.48
CA ILE A 94 -4.70 0.84 9.50
C ILE A 94 -5.62 0.50 8.32
N ASN A 95 -5.07 0.45 7.11
CA ASN A 95 -5.81 0.20 5.87
C ASN A 95 -5.73 -1.25 5.40
N ALA A 96 -5.11 -2.16 6.17
CA ALA A 96 -4.86 -3.52 5.72
C ALA A 96 -6.12 -4.29 5.31
N ALA A 97 -7.25 -4.06 5.98
CA ALA A 97 -8.51 -4.68 5.60
C ALA A 97 -9.01 -4.16 4.25
N ALA A 98 -9.06 -2.83 4.05
CA ALA A 98 -9.54 -2.23 2.82
C ALA A 98 -8.68 -2.63 1.60
N VAL A 99 -7.35 -2.60 1.75
CA VAL A 99 -6.42 -3.01 0.69
C VAL A 99 -6.57 -4.50 0.37
N ALA A 100 -6.75 -5.35 1.39
CA ALA A 100 -6.98 -6.78 1.17
C ALA A 100 -8.32 -7.05 0.46
N ASP A 101 -9.39 -6.33 0.84
CA ASP A 101 -10.68 -6.41 0.16
C ASP A 101 -10.57 -6.02 -1.31
N TRP A 102 -9.79 -4.97 -1.61
CA TRP A 102 -9.53 -4.50 -2.98
C TRP A 102 -8.77 -5.53 -3.82
N ALA A 103 -7.71 -6.13 -3.26
CA ALA A 103 -6.95 -7.16 -3.94
C ALA A 103 -7.84 -8.38 -4.30
N VAL A 104 -8.66 -8.83 -3.35
CA VAL A 104 -9.58 -9.97 -3.57
C VAL A 104 -10.69 -9.62 -4.56
N MET A 105 -11.24 -8.40 -4.49
CA MET A 105 -12.15 -7.89 -5.52
C MET A 105 -11.50 -7.95 -6.91
N GLY A 106 -10.23 -7.55 -7.03
CA GLY A 106 -9.46 -7.64 -8.26
C GLY A 106 -9.36 -9.08 -8.79
N VAL A 107 -9.03 -10.04 -7.90
CA VAL A 107 -8.99 -11.47 -8.26
C VAL A 107 -10.35 -11.97 -8.76
N LEU A 108 -11.43 -11.66 -8.04
CA LEU A 108 -12.78 -12.04 -8.43
C LEU A 108 -13.20 -11.39 -9.76
N ALA A 109 -12.90 -10.09 -9.94
CA ALA A 109 -13.16 -9.36 -11.17
C ALA A 109 -12.41 -9.98 -12.36
N ALA A 110 -11.15 -10.36 -12.15
CA ALA A 110 -10.32 -11.02 -13.16
C ALA A 110 -10.89 -12.40 -13.55
N ALA A 111 -11.23 -13.25 -12.56
CA ALA A 111 -11.78 -14.58 -12.80
C ALA A 111 -13.09 -14.55 -13.59
N LYS A 112 -13.92 -13.55 -13.33
CA LYS A 112 -15.24 -13.40 -13.96
C LYS A 112 -15.23 -12.44 -15.15
N ARG A 113 -14.09 -11.81 -15.49
CA ARG A 113 -13.96 -10.78 -16.53
C ARG A 113 -15.03 -9.70 -16.36
N LEU A 114 -15.17 -9.22 -15.12
CA LEU A 114 -16.15 -8.19 -14.77
C LEU A 114 -15.96 -6.91 -15.59
N ASP A 115 -14.73 -6.61 -15.97
CA ASP A 115 -14.37 -5.50 -16.84
C ASP A 115 -15.09 -5.55 -18.20
N GLU A 116 -15.20 -6.73 -18.80
CA GLU A 116 -15.93 -6.92 -20.07
C GLU A 116 -17.45 -6.85 -19.87
N VAL A 117 -17.95 -7.38 -18.76
CA VAL A 117 -19.37 -7.29 -18.42
C VAL A 117 -19.80 -5.83 -18.26
N VAL A 118 -19.00 -5.01 -17.55
CA VAL A 118 -19.28 -3.58 -17.36
C VAL A 118 -19.23 -2.84 -18.70
N ARG A 119 -18.21 -3.09 -19.53
CA ARG A 119 -18.14 -2.46 -20.86
C ARG A 119 -19.33 -2.85 -21.78
N ALA A 120 -19.79 -4.11 -21.71
CA ALA A 120 -20.96 -4.56 -22.46
C ALA A 120 -22.24 -3.88 -21.93
N HIS A 121 -22.39 -3.75 -20.60
CA HIS A 121 -23.47 -3.01 -19.99
C HIS A 121 -23.53 -1.56 -20.50
N ASP A 122 -22.39 -0.86 -20.54
CA ASP A 122 -22.32 0.52 -21.01
C ASP A 122 -22.74 0.65 -22.50
N ARG A 123 -22.43 -0.36 -23.30
CA ARG A 123 -22.87 -0.46 -24.71
C ARG A 123 -24.29 -0.99 -24.87
N ARG A 124 -24.97 -1.38 -23.78
CA ARG A 124 -26.31 -2.04 -23.79
C ARG A 124 -26.31 -3.32 -24.61
N GLU A 125 -25.21 -4.06 -24.56
CA GLU A 125 -24.99 -5.31 -25.27
C GLU A 125 -25.26 -6.50 -24.35
N TRP A 126 -26.15 -7.41 -24.77
CA TRP A 126 -26.36 -8.68 -24.08
C TRP A 126 -25.37 -9.71 -24.64
N LEU A 127 -24.37 -10.07 -23.84
CA LEU A 127 -23.36 -11.05 -24.25
C LEU A 127 -23.98 -12.43 -24.45
N ALA A 128 -23.61 -13.11 -25.55
CA ALA A 128 -24.10 -14.46 -25.85
C ALA A 128 -23.54 -15.54 -24.89
N GLY A 129 -22.45 -15.25 -24.22
CA GLY A 129 -21.83 -16.13 -23.22
C GLY A 129 -21.02 -15.35 -22.21
N PRO A 130 -20.63 -15.97 -21.07
CA PRO A 130 -19.85 -15.33 -20.03
C PRO A 130 -18.44 -15.04 -20.53
N PRO A 131 -17.92 -13.81 -20.37
CA PRO A 131 -16.55 -13.46 -20.81
C PRO A 131 -15.47 -14.09 -19.91
N GLY A 132 -15.83 -14.46 -18.68
CA GLY A 132 -14.95 -15.13 -17.72
C GLY A 132 -15.69 -16.24 -16.98
N THR A 133 -15.13 -17.45 -17.02
CA THR A 133 -15.68 -18.66 -16.39
C THR A 133 -14.77 -19.19 -15.27
N GLY A 134 -13.71 -18.45 -14.90
CA GLY A 134 -12.78 -18.90 -13.88
C GLY A 134 -13.45 -19.10 -12.52
N GLU A 135 -13.19 -20.23 -11.90
CA GLU A 135 -13.51 -20.51 -10.50
C GLU A 135 -12.23 -20.36 -9.67
N LEU A 136 -12.36 -19.87 -8.44
CA LEU A 136 -11.21 -19.68 -7.57
C LEU A 136 -10.82 -20.96 -6.83
N GLU A 137 -11.80 -21.82 -6.58
CA GLU A 137 -11.59 -23.11 -5.90
C GLU A 137 -10.54 -23.95 -6.63
N ASN A 138 -9.61 -24.53 -5.88
CA ASN A 138 -8.48 -25.30 -6.39
C ASN A 138 -7.47 -24.52 -7.25
N THR A 139 -7.52 -23.19 -7.25
CA THR A 139 -6.45 -22.36 -7.82
C THR A 139 -5.38 -22.04 -6.78
N ARG A 140 -4.23 -21.53 -7.23
CA ARG A 140 -3.07 -21.22 -6.38
C ARG A 140 -2.69 -19.75 -6.46
N ALA A 141 -2.45 -19.13 -5.30
CA ALA A 141 -2.02 -17.74 -5.20
C ALA A 141 -0.64 -17.63 -4.52
N LEU A 142 0.25 -16.85 -5.14
CA LEU A 142 1.50 -16.40 -4.54
C LEU A 142 1.31 -14.97 -4.03
N VAL A 143 1.44 -14.75 -2.72
CA VAL A 143 1.31 -13.43 -2.11
C VAL A 143 2.70 -12.94 -1.67
N ILE A 144 3.30 -12.06 -2.45
CA ILE A 144 4.64 -11.51 -2.22
C ILE A 144 4.52 -10.32 -1.28
N GLY A 145 5.07 -10.46 -0.07
CA GLY A 145 4.86 -9.54 1.05
C GLY A 145 3.78 -10.04 2.00
N TYR A 146 4.05 -11.13 2.72
CA TYR A 146 3.07 -11.77 3.62
C TYR A 146 3.07 -11.14 5.02
N GLY A 147 2.98 -9.79 5.05
CA GLY A 147 2.82 -8.95 6.23
C GLY A 147 1.35 -8.74 6.60
N ALA A 148 1.03 -7.58 7.21
CA ALA A 148 -0.32 -7.26 7.68
C ALA A 148 -1.40 -7.28 6.57
N ILE A 149 -1.07 -6.80 5.35
CA ILE A 149 -1.96 -6.83 4.19
C ILE A 149 -1.98 -8.22 3.57
N GLY A 150 -0.81 -8.79 3.27
CA GLY A 150 -0.71 -10.06 2.58
C GLY A 150 -1.36 -11.22 3.34
N ARG A 151 -1.25 -11.29 4.67
CA ARG A 151 -1.96 -12.28 5.50
C ARG A 151 -3.48 -12.16 5.35
N ARG A 152 -4.02 -10.94 5.35
CA ARG A 152 -5.46 -10.72 5.16
C ARG A 152 -5.94 -11.06 3.76
N ILE A 153 -5.09 -10.84 2.73
CA ILE A 153 -5.38 -11.31 1.37
C ILE A 153 -5.43 -12.84 1.36
N GLY A 154 -4.42 -13.48 1.94
CA GLY A 154 -4.34 -14.94 2.03
C GLY A 154 -5.54 -15.57 2.74
N GLU A 155 -5.93 -15.04 3.91
CA GLU A 155 -7.11 -15.48 4.66
C GLU A 155 -8.40 -15.42 3.83
N ARG A 156 -8.58 -14.32 3.07
CA ARG A 156 -9.77 -14.14 2.23
C ARG A 156 -9.77 -15.06 1.01
N LEU A 157 -8.63 -15.18 0.32
CA LEU A 157 -8.50 -16.08 -0.83
C LEU A 157 -8.70 -17.55 -0.42
N ALA A 158 -8.18 -17.95 0.74
CA ALA A 158 -8.39 -19.29 1.28
C ALA A 158 -9.88 -19.60 1.54
N ALA A 159 -10.68 -18.60 1.92
CA ALA A 159 -12.12 -18.76 2.07
C ALA A 159 -12.85 -19.06 0.75
N PHE A 160 -12.23 -18.75 -0.40
CA PHE A 160 -12.71 -19.12 -1.74
C PHE A 160 -12.07 -20.43 -2.26
N GLY A 161 -11.40 -21.19 -1.41
CA GLY A 161 -10.77 -22.47 -1.81
C GLY A 161 -9.44 -22.30 -2.56
N VAL A 162 -8.80 -21.13 -2.50
CA VAL A 162 -7.50 -20.88 -3.12
C VAL A 162 -6.39 -21.41 -2.20
N GLU A 163 -5.45 -22.19 -2.74
CA GLU A 163 -4.20 -22.54 -2.05
C GLU A 163 -3.27 -21.31 -2.03
N VAL A 164 -2.98 -20.78 -0.85
CA VAL A 164 -2.18 -19.55 -0.71
C VAL A 164 -0.77 -19.87 -0.23
N VAL A 165 0.21 -19.37 -0.96
CA VAL A 165 1.62 -19.39 -0.59
C VAL A 165 2.09 -17.96 -0.32
N GLY A 166 2.45 -17.67 0.92
CA GLY A 166 3.00 -16.37 1.31
C GLY A 166 4.51 -16.29 1.06
N VAL A 167 4.99 -15.09 0.72
CA VAL A 167 6.43 -14.80 0.58
C VAL A 167 6.82 -13.71 1.54
N THR A 168 7.88 -13.96 2.32
CA THR A 168 8.56 -12.95 3.15
C THR A 168 10.03 -12.89 2.77
N ARG A 169 10.74 -11.82 3.18
CA ARG A 169 12.18 -11.69 2.90
C ARG A 169 12.96 -12.94 3.35
N SER A 170 12.66 -13.48 4.53
CA SER A 170 13.45 -14.53 5.19
C SER A 170 12.84 -15.92 5.13
N GLY A 171 11.64 -16.10 4.58
CA GLY A 171 10.97 -17.41 4.54
C GLY A 171 10.55 -17.95 5.90
N ARG A 172 10.19 -17.10 6.87
CA ARG A 172 9.76 -17.51 8.22
C ARG A 172 8.28 -17.91 8.24
N ASP A 173 7.88 -18.58 9.31
CA ASP A 173 6.48 -18.92 9.62
C ASP A 173 5.75 -19.67 8.49
N GLY A 174 6.42 -20.60 7.82
CA GLY A 174 5.83 -21.38 6.74
C GLY A 174 5.69 -20.62 5.41
N THR A 175 6.30 -19.44 5.28
CA THR A 175 6.37 -18.69 4.02
C THR A 175 7.58 -19.07 3.19
N LEU A 176 7.55 -18.78 1.88
CA LEU A 176 8.74 -18.86 1.04
C LEU A 176 9.66 -17.67 1.28
N GLY A 177 10.96 -17.87 1.10
CA GLY A 177 11.92 -16.78 0.96
C GLY A 177 11.79 -16.08 -0.40
N ALA A 178 12.24 -14.83 -0.47
CA ALA A 178 12.12 -14.03 -1.69
C ALA A 178 12.80 -14.69 -2.90
N ASP A 179 14.01 -15.25 -2.72
CA ASP A 179 14.76 -15.91 -3.80
C ASP A 179 14.05 -17.16 -4.35
N GLY A 180 13.52 -18.02 -3.47
CA GLY A 180 12.82 -19.23 -3.89
C GLY A 180 11.43 -18.99 -4.52
N SER A 181 10.89 -17.80 -4.42
CA SER A 181 9.56 -17.50 -4.99
C SER A 181 9.59 -17.25 -6.49
N ARG A 182 10.70 -16.71 -7.02
CA ARG A 182 10.84 -16.35 -8.45
C ARG A 182 10.84 -17.58 -9.35
N ASP A 183 11.50 -18.66 -8.94
CA ASP A 183 11.59 -19.91 -9.70
C ASP A 183 10.26 -20.67 -9.77
N ARG A 184 9.30 -20.28 -8.93
CA ARG A 184 8.01 -20.95 -8.77
C ARG A 184 6.82 -20.20 -9.36
N LEU A 185 7.03 -19.05 -10.02
CA LEU A 185 5.96 -18.23 -10.58
C LEU A 185 5.01 -18.99 -11.51
N GLY A 186 5.53 -19.99 -12.23
CA GLY A 186 4.75 -20.86 -13.12
C GLY A 186 3.76 -21.81 -12.42
N GLU A 187 3.79 -21.89 -11.09
CA GLU A 187 2.89 -22.75 -10.32
C GLU A 187 1.56 -22.04 -9.94
N PHE A 188 1.49 -20.72 -10.11
CA PHE A 188 0.40 -19.91 -9.54
C PHE A 188 -0.51 -19.31 -10.61
N ASP A 189 -1.80 -19.28 -10.29
CA ASP A 189 -2.85 -18.62 -11.09
C ASP A 189 -2.90 -17.12 -10.79
N TRP A 190 -2.58 -16.77 -9.54
CA TRP A 190 -2.65 -15.41 -9.00
C TRP A 190 -1.30 -15.04 -8.38
N VAL A 191 -0.67 -13.99 -8.88
CA VAL A 191 0.54 -13.40 -8.28
C VAL A 191 0.17 -12.04 -7.72
N VAL A 192 0.21 -11.90 -6.39
CA VAL A 192 -0.21 -10.68 -5.70
C VAL A 192 1.00 -10.01 -5.06
N LEU A 193 1.25 -8.74 -5.41
CA LEU A 193 2.29 -7.92 -4.82
C LEU A 193 1.71 -7.10 -3.66
N ALA A 194 2.22 -7.33 -2.46
CA ALA A 194 1.83 -6.67 -1.20
C ALA A 194 3.06 -6.31 -0.33
N ALA A 195 4.27 -6.36 -0.90
CA ALA A 195 5.52 -6.00 -0.23
C ALA A 195 5.77 -4.49 -0.27
N PRO A 196 6.56 -3.91 0.65
CA PRO A 196 7.02 -2.54 0.52
C PRO A 196 7.98 -2.41 -0.68
N SER A 197 8.04 -1.20 -1.28
CA SER A 197 9.09 -0.88 -2.26
C SER A 197 10.39 -0.61 -1.51
N THR A 198 11.43 -1.33 -1.89
CA THR A 198 12.80 -1.22 -1.40
C THR A 198 13.75 -1.50 -2.57
N ASP A 199 15.04 -1.30 -2.39
CA ASP A 199 16.01 -1.63 -3.45
C ASP A 199 15.93 -3.10 -3.87
N ASP A 200 15.60 -4.02 -2.95
CA ASP A 200 15.44 -5.45 -3.24
C ASP A 200 14.15 -5.79 -4.00
N THR A 201 13.11 -4.97 -3.86
CA THR A 201 11.79 -5.22 -4.47
C THR A 201 11.51 -4.33 -5.68
N ARG A 202 12.31 -3.30 -5.93
CA ARG A 202 12.24 -2.47 -7.12
C ARG A 202 12.47 -3.31 -8.37
N ALA A 203 11.58 -3.16 -9.35
CA ALA A 203 11.57 -3.94 -10.59
C ALA A 203 11.78 -5.45 -10.35
N MET A 204 11.14 -6.00 -9.30
CA MET A 204 11.24 -7.42 -9.00
C MET A 204 10.46 -8.30 -9.99
N ILE A 205 9.47 -7.74 -10.67
CA ILE A 205 8.70 -8.39 -11.73
C ILE A 205 9.09 -7.76 -13.07
N ARG A 206 10.06 -8.37 -13.72
CA ARG A 206 10.60 -7.95 -15.04
C ARG A 206 10.13 -8.91 -16.14
N ALA A 207 10.66 -8.74 -17.33
CA ALA A 207 10.35 -9.58 -18.49
C ALA A 207 10.58 -11.08 -18.21
N ALA A 208 11.63 -11.43 -17.44
CA ALA A 208 11.94 -12.82 -17.10
C ALA A 208 10.89 -13.42 -16.15
N GLU A 209 10.50 -12.70 -15.10
CA GLU A 209 9.49 -13.11 -14.15
C GLU A 209 8.10 -13.20 -14.82
N LEU A 210 7.76 -12.22 -15.66
CA LEU A 210 6.52 -12.25 -16.46
C LEU A 210 6.48 -13.45 -17.42
N ALA A 211 7.61 -13.80 -18.03
CA ALA A 211 7.71 -14.97 -18.91
C ALA A 211 7.65 -16.30 -18.14
N ALA A 212 8.04 -16.30 -16.87
CA ALA A 212 7.97 -17.48 -15.99
C ALA A 212 6.55 -17.72 -15.43
N MET A 213 5.67 -16.73 -15.47
CA MET A 213 4.26 -16.91 -15.07
C MET A 213 3.56 -17.87 -16.04
N ARG A 214 2.64 -18.68 -15.53
CA ARG A 214 1.88 -19.61 -16.37
C ARG A 214 0.95 -18.85 -17.33
N PRO A 215 0.67 -19.38 -18.53
CA PRO A 215 -0.37 -18.84 -19.40
C PRO A 215 -1.70 -18.79 -18.66
N GLY A 216 -2.38 -17.64 -18.68
CA GLY A 216 -3.63 -17.43 -17.92
C GLY A 216 -3.47 -16.91 -16.51
N ALA A 217 -2.26 -16.88 -15.93
CA ALA A 217 -2.02 -16.27 -14.62
C ALA A 217 -2.26 -14.75 -14.63
N TRP A 218 -2.69 -14.22 -13.50
CA TRP A 218 -2.94 -12.79 -13.32
C TRP A 218 -1.97 -12.18 -12.32
N LEU A 219 -1.48 -10.99 -12.65
CA LEU A 219 -0.69 -10.14 -11.75
C LEU A 219 -1.59 -9.12 -11.07
N ILE A 220 -1.58 -9.07 -9.75
CA ILE A 220 -2.32 -8.09 -8.95
C ILE A 220 -1.30 -7.25 -8.17
N ASN A 221 -1.19 -5.97 -8.47
CA ASN A 221 -0.28 -5.07 -7.77
C ASN A 221 -1.06 -4.05 -6.94
N ILE A 222 -1.06 -4.23 -5.62
CA ILE A 222 -1.63 -3.29 -4.64
C ILE A 222 -0.52 -2.67 -3.77
N ALA A 223 0.72 -2.82 -4.17
CA ALA A 223 1.89 -2.38 -3.41
C ALA A 223 2.44 -1.04 -3.94
N ARG A 224 3.38 -1.11 -4.91
CA ARG A 224 3.98 0.06 -5.58
C ARG A 224 4.20 -0.24 -7.06
N GLY A 225 4.07 0.80 -7.89
CA GLY A 225 4.23 0.69 -9.35
C GLY A 225 5.64 0.28 -9.78
N ASP A 226 6.65 0.80 -9.10
CA ASP A 226 8.08 0.57 -9.37
C ASP A 226 8.54 -0.88 -9.13
N MET A 227 7.71 -1.73 -8.53
CA MET A 227 7.99 -3.16 -8.38
C MET A 227 7.85 -3.94 -9.69
N VAL A 228 7.19 -3.37 -10.69
CA VAL A 228 6.88 -4.00 -11.99
C VAL A 228 7.50 -3.20 -13.11
N ASP A 229 8.23 -3.88 -14.00
CA ASP A 229 8.60 -3.32 -15.29
C ASP A 229 7.33 -3.18 -16.16
N GLN A 230 6.78 -1.97 -16.20
CA GLN A 230 5.50 -1.70 -16.85
C GLN A 230 5.56 -1.82 -18.37
N ASP A 231 6.70 -1.55 -18.98
CA ASP A 231 6.90 -1.71 -20.41
C ASP A 231 6.92 -3.21 -20.80
N ALA A 232 7.63 -4.02 -20.02
CA ALA A 232 7.62 -5.46 -20.17
C ALA A 232 6.21 -6.04 -19.93
N LEU A 233 5.50 -5.55 -18.91
CA LEU A 233 4.12 -5.98 -18.64
C LEU A 233 3.19 -5.63 -19.80
N ALA A 234 3.25 -4.41 -20.35
CA ALA A 234 2.44 -4.00 -21.48
C ALA A 234 2.70 -4.89 -22.72
N ALA A 235 3.97 -5.22 -22.98
CA ALA A 235 4.35 -6.12 -24.08
C ALA A 235 3.79 -7.54 -23.89
N VAL A 236 3.89 -8.10 -22.68
CA VAL A 236 3.39 -9.44 -22.31
C VAL A 236 1.87 -9.50 -22.43
N LEU A 237 1.15 -8.46 -21.96
CA LEU A 237 -0.30 -8.36 -22.06
C LEU A 237 -0.76 -8.23 -23.52
N LYS A 238 -0.09 -7.39 -24.31
CA LYS A 238 -0.35 -7.27 -25.77
C LYS A 238 -0.18 -8.59 -26.47
N GLY A 239 0.84 -9.36 -26.10
CA GLY A 239 1.09 -10.72 -26.60
C GLY A 239 0.18 -11.79 -26.01
N ARG A 240 -0.73 -11.47 -25.08
CA ARG A 240 -1.60 -12.44 -24.36
C ARG A 240 -0.82 -13.62 -23.77
N LYS A 241 0.38 -13.35 -23.24
CA LYS A 241 1.26 -14.38 -22.66
C LYS A 241 0.84 -14.77 -21.24
N ILE A 242 0.18 -13.84 -20.52
CA ILE A 242 -0.46 -14.07 -19.23
C ILE A 242 -1.95 -13.71 -19.33
N GLY A 243 -2.75 -14.08 -18.33
CA GLY A 243 -4.19 -13.83 -18.28
C GLY A 243 -4.53 -12.34 -18.26
N GLY A 244 -3.81 -11.57 -17.46
CA GLY A 244 -4.04 -10.14 -17.33
C GLY A 244 -3.33 -9.53 -16.12
N ALA A 245 -3.67 -8.25 -15.83
CA ALA A 245 -3.17 -7.54 -14.67
C ALA A 245 -4.23 -6.62 -14.04
N ILE A 246 -4.22 -6.52 -12.71
CA ILE A 246 -4.93 -5.50 -11.93
C ILE A 246 -3.87 -4.66 -11.23
N LEU A 247 -3.80 -3.37 -11.56
CA LEU A 247 -2.77 -2.46 -11.08
C LEU A 247 -3.43 -1.33 -10.28
N ASP A 248 -3.32 -1.39 -8.96
CA ASP A 248 -3.76 -0.26 -8.14
C ASP A 248 -2.72 0.86 -8.14
N THR A 249 -1.46 0.48 -8.26
CA THR A 249 -0.32 1.39 -8.26
C THR A 249 0.46 1.32 -9.56
N THR A 250 0.99 2.46 -10.01
CA THR A 250 1.78 2.60 -11.24
C THR A 250 3.00 3.50 -11.01
N GLU A 251 3.90 3.56 -11.98
CA GLU A 251 5.05 4.47 -11.98
C GLU A 251 5.18 5.10 -13.38
N PRO A 252 5.01 6.44 -13.51
CA PRO A 252 4.67 7.38 -12.44
C PRO A 252 3.20 7.32 -12.01
N GLU A 253 2.88 8.03 -10.91
CA GLU A 253 1.52 8.35 -10.50
C GLU A 253 1.31 9.88 -10.51
N PRO A 254 0.30 10.39 -11.22
CA PRO A 254 -0.69 9.69 -12.08
C PRO A 254 -0.05 9.05 -13.31
N LEU A 255 -0.59 7.89 -13.74
CA LEU A 255 -0.18 7.26 -14.99
C LEU A 255 -0.55 8.17 -16.19
N PRO A 256 0.39 8.52 -17.08
CA PRO A 256 0.12 9.33 -18.25
C PRO A 256 -1.04 8.78 -19.10
N SER A 257 -1.87 9.66 -19.64
CA SER A 257 -3.10 9.28 -20.36
C SER A 257 -2.86 8.50 -21.66
N ASP A 258 -1.65 8.59 -22.21
CA ASP A 258 -1.20 7.88 -23.41
C ASP A 258 -0.43 6.58 -23.08
N HIS A 259 -0.28 6.24 -21.81
CA HIS A 259 0.47 5.05 -21.41
C HIS A 259 -0.18 3.76 -21.92
N PRO A 260 0.60 2.80 -22.47
CA PRO A 260 0.06 1.57 -23.07
C PRO A 260 -0.79 0.70 -22.15
N LEU A 261 -0.56 0.74 -20.84
CA LEU A 261 -1.34 -0.05 -19.88
C LEU A 261 -2.83 0.31 -19.85
N TRP A 262 -3.23 1.54 -20.21
CA TRP A 262 -4.65 1.92 -20.28
C TRP A 262 -5.44 1.12 -21.31
N THR A 263 -4.78 0.70 -22.39
CA THR A 263 -5.40 -0.02 -23.51
C THR A 263 -4.90 -1.46 -23.66
N ALA A 264 -4.02 -1.90 -22.75
CA ALA A 264 -3.52 -3.28 -22.78
C ALA A 264 -4.65 -4.29 -22.56
N PRO A 265 -4.66 -5.41 -23.28
CA PRO A 265 -5.67 -6.45 -23.07
C PRO A 265 -5.65 -6.96 -21.64
N ASN A 266 -6.84 -7.13 -21.06
CA ASN A 266 -7.00 -7.68 -19.70
C ASN A 266 -6.21 -6.92 -18.62
N CYS A 267 -6.03 -5.60 -18.80
CA CYS A 267 -5.40 -4.72 -17.81
C CYS A 267 -6.46 -3.78 -17.22
N LEU A 268 -6.47 -3.68 -15.89
CA LEU A 268 -7.29 -2.71 -15.19
C LEU A 268 -6.40 -1.91 -14.23
N VAL A 269 -6.33 -0.58 -14.43
CA VAL A 269 -5.66 0.35 -13.54
C VAL A 269 -6.69 0.95 -12.60
N THR A 270 -6.47 0.88 -11.28
CA THR A 270 -7.45 1.32 -10.26
C THR A 270 -6.99 2.54 -9.44
N MET A 271 -6.02 3.28 -9.94
CA MET A 271 -5.65 4.65 -9.58
C MET A 271 -5.36 4.85 -8.08
N HIS A 272 -4.65 3.90 -7.46
CA HIS A 272 -4.21 3.91 -6.06
C HIS A 272 -5.37 4.14 -5.07
N MET A 273 -6.47 3.40 -5.27
CA MET A 273 -7.68 3.56 -4.47
C MET A 273 -7.84 2.52 -3.36
N SER A 274 -7.06 1.44 -3.37
CA SER A 274 -7.22 0.30 -2.44
C SER A 274 -7.19 0.70 -0.97
N GLY A 275 -6.35 1.65 -0.60
CA GLY A 275 -6.19 2.12 0.78
C GLY A 275 -7.18 3.22 1.22
N ARG A 276 -8.04 3.72 0.32
CA ARG A 276 -8.94 4.85 0.59
C ARG A 276 -10.21 4.43 1.34
N SER A 277 -10.06 4.05 2.61
CA SER A 277 -11.21 3.77 3.49
C SER A 277 -11.60 5.03 4.26
N GLN A 278 -12.70 5.67 3.86
CA GLN A 278 -13.15 6.92 4.49
C GLN A 278 -13.79 6.75 5.88
N THR A 279 -14.30 5.56 6.20
CA THR A 279 -15.09 5.35 7.42
C THR A 279 -14.30 4.94 8.64
N SER A 280 -13.19 4.25 8.49
CA SER A 280 -12.43 3.69 9.62
C SER A 280 -10.98 4.18 9.73
N MET A 281 -10.40 4.70 8.65
CA MET A 281 -8.99 5.07 8.59
C MET A 281 -8.61 6.11 9.67
N PHE A 282 -9.30 7.25 9.70
CA PHE A 282 -9.00 8.31 10.66
C PHE A 282 -9.24 7.89 12.11
N ARG A 283 -10.29 7.10 12.38
CA ARG A 283 -10.55 6.57 13.75
C ARG A 283 -9.43 5.64 14.20
N LYS A 284 -8.96 4.76 13.33
CA LYS A 284 -7.84 3.85 13.65
C LYS A 284 -6.53 4.62 13.81
N ALA A 285 -6.29 5.62 12.97
CA ALA A 285 -5.12 6.48 13.07
C ALA A 285 -5.13 7.28 14.38
N ALA A 286 -6.28 7.85 14.76
CA ALA A 286 -6.45 8.54 16.02
C ALA A 286 -6.20 7.62 17.24
N ALA A 287 -6.75 6.41 17.21
CA ALA A 287 -6.52 5.43 18.26
C ALA A 287 -5.04 5.05 18.39
N LEU A 288 -4.37 4.78 17.27
CA LEU A 288 -2.93 4.46 17.24
C LEU A 288 -2.09 5.64 17.72
N PHE A 289 -2.43 6.89 17.33
CA PHE A 289 -1.74 8.08 17.80
C PHE A 289 -1.85 8.21 19.32
N LEU A 290 -3.04 8.06 19.91
CA LEU A 290 -3.27 8.17 21.34
C LEU A 290 -2.56 7.06 22.13
N GLU A 291 -2.56 5.83 21.62
CA GLU A 291 -1.79 4.71 22.19
C GLU A 291 -0.29 5.05 22.19
N ASN A 292 0.23 5.48 21.06
CA ASN A 292 1.64 5.85 20.92
C ASN A 292 2.00 7.09 21.74
N LEU A 293 1.11 8.08 21.88
CA LEU A 293 1.32 9.25 22.73
C LEU A 293 1.48 8.83 24.21
N THR A 294 0.64 7.90 24.65
CA THR A 294 0.74 7.34 26.00
C THR A 294 2.06 6.58 26.17
N ALA A 295 2.41 5.71 25.23
CA ALA A 295 3.66 4.96 25.28
C ALA A 295 4.90 5.88 25.27
N TYR A 296 4.89 6.92 24.43
CA TYR A 296 5.96 7.92 24.33
C TYR A 296 6.16 8.65 25.66
N ARG A 297 5.07 9.11 26.28
CA ARG A 297 5.11 9.81 27.58
C ARG A 297 5.62 8.93 28.74
N ASP A 298 5.28 7.65 28.69
CA ASP A 298 5.70 6.67 29.68
C ASP A 298 7.12 6.12 29.44
N GLY A 299 7.79 6.53 28.35
CA GLY A 299 9.09 5.99 27.94
C GLY A 299 9.02 4.52 27.51
N ARG A 300 7.83 4.04 27.11
CA ARG A 300 7.60 2.68 26.60
C ARG A 300 7.78 2.63 25.08
N SER A 301 7.99 1.44 24.54
CA SER A 301 8.03 1.24 23.08
C SER A 301 6.69 1.58 22.44
N MET A 302 6.73 2.38 21.37
CA MET A 302 5.57 2.70 20.54
C MET A 302 5.30 1.59 19.51
N THR A 303 4.05 1.50 19.08
CA THR A 303 3.63 0.61 17.99
C THR A 303 4.00 1.20 16.63
N ASN A 304 4.38 0.36 15.67
CA ASN A 304 4.73 0.74 14.29
C ASN A 304 5.87 1.77 14.18
N VAL A 305 6.89 1.65 15.01
CA VAL A 305 8.12 2.43 14.82
C VAL A 305 8.81 1.94 13.55
N ALA A 306 9.02 2.84 12.63
CA ALA A 306 9.65 2.53 11.34
C ALA A 306 11.16 2.32 11.48
N ASP A 307 11.68 1.33 10.77
CA ASP A 307 13.11 1.20 10.54
C ASP A 307 13.52 2.18 9.43
N LEU A 308 14.07 3.33 9.82
CA LEU A 308 14.48 4.38 8.88
C LEU A 308 15.62 3.95 7.95
N SER A 309 16.36 2.87 8.28
CA SER A 309 17.42 2.33 7.45
C SER A 309 16.87 1.35 6.41
N ALA A 310 15.85 0.59 6.79
CA ALA A 310 15.17 -0.35 5.89
C ALA A 310 14.11 0.34 5.02
N GLY A 311 13.66 1.56 5.38
CA GLY A 311 12.68 2.33 4.63
C GLY A 311 11.21 1.94 4.87
N TYR A 312 10.91 1.16 5.93
CA TYR A 312 9.54 0.70 6.25
C TYR A 312 9.34 0.40 7.73
#